data_b6c90fe631ae18b00dac54f61865a5a5
#
_entry.id   b6c90fe631ae18b00dac54f61865a5a5
#
_cell.length_a   1.000
_cell.length_b   1.000
_cell.length_c   1.000
_cell.angle_alpha   90.00
_cell.angle_beta   90.00
_cell.angle_gamma   90.00
#
_symmetry.space_group_name_H-M   'P 1'
#
loop_
_entity.id
_entity.type
_entity.pdbx_description
1 polymer ?
#
loop_
_entity_poly.entity_id
_entity_poly.type
_entity_poly.pdbx_seq_one_letter_code
_entity_poly.pdbx_strand_id
1 'polypeptide(L)'
;MKWQETILDKVEETILSDMFIEGLTKDDIVKGLYTVLNMNQRLIYLINSFDYANVNPKLIIYIEQMRMFTKEIVFLLLVLSKIGFDIVIFTPGGVNCIENIINNQIVDIHRLDVINYNLKYKSNKQTMNSGAKSSTSWFEKIFGKWSDL
;
A
#
# COMPACT_ATOMS: atom_id res chain seq x y z
N MET A 1 1.54 -19.08 15.47
CA MET A 1 2.23 -18.74 14.21
C MET A 1 2.88 -17.38 14.37
N LYS A 2 4.20 -17.32 14.31
CA LYS A 2 5.00 -16.11 14.67
C LYS A 2 4.65 -14.83 13.90
N TRP A 3 4.23 -14.93 12.63
CA TRP A 3 3.92 -13.78 11.78
C TRP A 3 2.59 -13.10 12.12
N GLN A 4 1.61 -13.82 12.64
CA GLN A 4 0.33 -13.24 13.06
C GLN A 4 0.49 -12.33 14.27
N GLU A 5 1.31 -12.76 15.23
CA GLU A 5 1.67 -11.92 16.39
C GLU A 5 2.38 -10.65 15.93
N THR A 6 3.37 -10.79 15.03
CA THR A 6 4.09 -9.64 14.47
C THR A 6 3.15 -8.65 13.77
N ILE A 7 2.17 -9.12 12.97
CA ILE A 7 1.20 -8.23 12.33
C ILE A 7 0.35 -7.51 13.37
N LEU A 8 -0.15 -8.22 14.38
CA LEU A 8 -0.98 -7.62 15.43
C LEU A 8 -0.20 -6.55 16.23
N ASP A 9 1.05 -6.83 16.58
CA ASP A 9 1.93 -5.85 17.23
C ASP A 9 2.10 -4.59 16.37
N LYS A 10 2.32 -4.74 15.06
CA LYS A 10 2.47 -3.59 14.15
C LYS A 10 1.16 -2.86 13.89
N VAL A 11 0.03 -3.52 13.95
CA VAL A 11 -1.29 -2.91 13.94
C VAL A 11 -1.49 -2.05 15.21
N GLU A 12 -1.20 -2.60 16.39
CA GLU A 12 -1.28 -1.86 17.64
C GLU A 12 -0.36 -0.64 17.63
N GLU A 13 0.90 -0.79 17.23
CA GLU A 13 1.83 0.32 17.06
C GLU A 13 1.31 1.39 16.09
N THR A 14 0.57 1.02 15.05
CA THR A 14 0.00 1.95 14.07
C THR A 14 -1.19 2.71 14.65
N ILE A 15 -2.04 2.03 15.42
CA ILE A 15 -3.19 2.65 16.09
C ILE A 15 -2.74 3.66 17.16
N LEU A 16 -1.70 3.32 17.91
CA LEU A 16 -1.19 4.16 19.00
C LEU A 16 -0.27 5.31 18.53
N SER A 17 0.06 5.35 17.25
CA SER A 17 0.97 6.37 16.70
C SER A 17 0.24 7.60 16.19
N ASP A 18 0.85 8.78 16.34
CA ASP A 18 0.38 10.07 15.80
C ASP A 18 0.73 10.24 14.31
N MET A 19 0.61 9.15 13.53
CA MET A 19 0.99 9.17 12.12
C MET A 19 -0.08 9.80 11.23
N PHE A 20 -1.35 9.79 11.65
CA PHE A 20 -2.46 10.33 10.90
C PHE A 20 -2.73 11.78 11.30
N ILE A 21 -2.82 12.69 10.33
CA ILE A 21 -3.02 14.13 10.55
C ILE A 21 -4.27 14.41 11.39
N GLU A 22 -5.39 13.75 11.05
CA GLU A 22 -6.68 13.91 11.74
C GLU A 22 -6.91 12.85 12.83
N GLY A 23 -5.89 12.00 13.09
CA GLY A 23 -6.05 10.83 13.95
C GLY A 23 -6.92 9.74 13.29
N LEU A 24 -7.19 8.69 14.07
CA LEU A 24 -8.02 7.55 13.66
C LEU A 24 -9.32 7.53 14.50
N THR A 25 -10.45 7.50 13.81
CA THR A 25 -11.74 7.20 14.45
C THR A 25 -11.85 5.69 14.71
N LYS A 26 -12.83 5.27 15.54
CA LYS A 26 -13.11 3.84 15.75
C LYS A 26 -13.46 3.13 14.44
N ASP A 27 -14.18 3.81 13.55
CA ASP A 27 -14.56 3.27 12.24
C ASP A 27 -13.32 3.10 11.33
N ASP A 28 -12.42 4.08 11.32
CA ASP A 28 -11.14 3.98 10.59
C ASP A 28 -10.30 2.78 11.07
N ILE A 29 -10.26 2.54 12.38
CA ILE A 29 -9.55 1.41 12.98
C ILE A 29 -10.19 0.09 12.54
N VAL A 30 -11.50 -0.04 12.59
CA VAL A 30 -12.22 -1.25 12.17
C VAL A 30 -11.98 -1.53 10.70
N LYS A 31 -12.09 -0.54 9.84
CA LYS A 31 -11.81 -0.66 8.40
C LYS A 31 -10.34 -1.00 8.11
N GLY A 32 -9.43 -0.36 8.82
CA GLY A 32 -7.99 -0.64 8.73
C GLY A 32 -7.68 -2.09 9.13
N LEU A 33 -8.22 -2.56 10.25
CA LEU A 33 -8.11 -3.96 10.69
C LEU A 33 -8.68 -4.93 9.66
N TYR A 34 -9.88 -4.65 9.14
CA TYR A 34 -10.49 -5.47 8.09
C TYR A 34 -9.58 -5.57 6.87
N THR A 35 -8.99 -4.45 6.45
CA THR A 35 -8.06 -4.40 5.32
C THR A 35 -6.81 -5.24 5.56
N VAL A 36 -6.22 -5.15 6.74
CA VAL A 36 -5.03 -5.94 7.12
C VAL A 36 -5.36 -7.43 7.16
N LEU A 37 -6.51 -7.81 7.74
CA LEU A 37 -6.91 -9.21 7.83
C LEU A 37 -7.28 -9.85 6.48
N ASN A 38 -7.70 -9.03 5.51
CA ASN A 38 -8.03 -9.45 4.15
C ASN A 38 -6.91 -9.19 3.13
N MET A 39 -5.67 -9.07 3.60
CA MET A 39 -4.52 -8.94 2.70
C MET A 39 -4.46 -10.07 1.68
N ASN A 40 -4.02 -9.71 0.47
CA ASN A 40 -3.77 -10.67 -0.60
C ASN A 40 -2.75 -11.75 -0.15
N GLN A 41 -2.99 -12.99 -0.54
CA GLN A 41 -2.10 -14.12 -0.22
C GLN A 41 -0.64 -13.88 -0.64
N ARG A 42 -0.40 -13.09 -1.69
CA ARG A 42 0.96 -12.74 -2.12
C ARG A 42 1.69 -11.86 -1.10
N LEU A 43 0.99 -10.90 -0.48
CA LEU A 43 1.56 -10.10 0.60
C LEU A 43 1.84 -10.96 1.83
N ILE A 44 0.90 -11.85 2.18
CA ILE A 44 1.07 -12.81 3.28
C ILE A 44 2.28 -13.71 3.03
N TYR A 45 2.43 -14.21 1.79
CA TYR A 45 3.60 -15.00 1.42
C TYR A 45 4.89 -14.22 1.57
N LEU A 46 4.94 -12.95 1.12
CA LEU A 46 6.12 -12.10 1.26
C LEU A 46 6.45 -11.86 2.74
N ILE A 47 5.45 -11.58 3.57
CA ILE A 47 5.64 -11.41 5.03
C ILE A 47 6.21 -12.69 5.66
N ASN A 48 5.69 -13.86 5.28
CA ASN A 48 6.15 -15.15 5.80
C ASN A 48 7.56 -15.55 5.35
N SER A 49 7.94 -15.11 4.14
CA SER A 49 9.26 -15.39 3.57
C SER A 49 10.31 -14.33 3.92
N PHE A 50 9.92 -13.31 4.69
CA PHE A 50 10.79 -12.21 5.05
C PHE A 50 11.89 -12.69 6.00
N ASP A 51 13.13 -12.44 5.57
CA ASP A 51 14.31 -12.68 6.38
C ASP A 51 14.99 -11.35 6.67
N TYR A 52 14.89 -10.89 7.90
CA TYR A 52 15.47 -9.61 8.37
C TYR A 52 16.99 -9.50 8.18
N ALA A 53 17.67 -10.59 7.86
CA ALA A 53 19.09 -10.60 7.54
C ALA A 53 19.40 -10.29 6.07
N ASN A 54 18.37 -10.28 5.22
CA ASN A 54 18.47 -10.07 3.77
C ASN A 54 17.85 -8.74 3.33
N VAL A 55 17.64 -8.63 2.01
CA VAL A 55 17.08 -7.42 1.38
C VAL A 55 15.61 -7.26 1.74
N ASN A 56 15.23 -6.07 2.20
CA ASN A 56 13.84 -5.73 2.49
C ASN A 56 12.93 -5.92 1.27
N PRO A 57 11.72 -6.47 1.44
CA PRO A 57 10.76 -6.57 0.37
C PRO A 57 10.34 -5.17 -0.08
N LYS A 58 10.24 -4.97 -1.39
CA LYS A 58 9.90 -3.66 -1.99
C LYS A 58 8.49 -3.68 -2.54
N LEU A 59 7.69 -2.69 -2.14
CA LEU A 59 6.36 -2.45 -2.67
C LEU A 59 6.39 -1.16 -3.51
N ILE A 60 6.24 -1.32 -4.83
CA ILE A 60 6.19 -0.18 -5.74
C ILE A 60 4.75 0.03 -6.18
N ILE A 61 4.22 1.22 -5.90
CA ILE A 61 2.86 1.63 -6.22
C ILE A 61 2.92 2.73 -7.28
N TYR A 62 2.20 2.54 -8.38
CA TYR A 62 2.10 3.52 -9.45
C TYR A 62 0.65 3.97 -9.62
N ILE A 63 0.39 5.26 -9.48
CA ILE A 63 -0.96 5.84 -9.52
C ILE A 63 -1.13 6.59 -10.84
N GLU A 64 -1.87 6.00 -11.78
CA GLU A 64 -2.10 6.60 -13.11
C GLU A 64 -3.11 7.75 -13.09
N GLN A 65 -4.01 7.76 -12.13
CA GLN A 65 -5.12 8.72 -12.03
C GLN A 65 -5.04 9.49 -10.71
N MET A 66 -5.74 10.64 -10.63
CA MET A 66 -5.93 11.41 -9.40
C MET A 66 -6.78 10.63 -8.36
N ARG A 67 -6.34 9.45 -7.98
CA ARG A 67 -6.97 8.68 -6.89
C ARG A 67 -6.23 8.98 -5.61
N MET A 68 -6.96 9.54 -4.66
CA MET A 68 -6.49 9.64 -3.28
C MET A 68 -6.55 8.26 -2.63
N PHE A 69 -5.59 7.95 -1.81
CA PHE A 69 -5.70 6.79 -0.93
C PHE A 69 -6.78 7.03 0.11
N THR A 70 -7.45 5.96 0.51
CA THR A 70 -8.33 5.99 1.68
C THR A 70 -7.52 5.74 2.95
N LYS A 71 -8.02 6.12 4.12
CA LYS A 71 -7.34 5.93 5.40
C LYS A 71 -7.01 4.46 5.66
N GLU A 72 -7.89 3.52 5.27
CA GLU A 72 -7.67 2.08 5.47
C GLU A 72 -6.52 1.53 4.62
N ILE A 73 -6.34 2.04 3.40
CA ILE A 73 -5.20 1.66 2.55
C ILE A 73 -3.91 2.21 3.14
N VAL A 74 -3.93 3.47 3.56
CA VAL A 74 -2.78 4.10 4.22
C VAL A 74 -2.43 3.35 5.51
N PHE A 75 -3.43 2.94 6.28
CA PHE A 75 -3.26 2.11 7.47
C PHE A 75 -2.50 0.81 7.13
N LEU A 76 -2.94 0.09 6.09
CA LEU A 76 -2.24 -1.12 5.64
C LEU A 76 -0.79 -0.82 5.21
N LEU A 77 -0.55 0.26 4.46
CA LEU A 77 0.79 0.64 4.03
C LEU A 77 1.71 0.95 5.23
N LEU A 78 1.19 1.62 6.25
CA LEU A 78 1.94 1.90 7.48
C LEU A 78 2.27 0.61 8.24
N VAL A 79 1.32 -0.32 8.36
CA VAL A 79 1.57 -1.65 8.96
C VAL A 79 2.65 -2.40 8.17
N LEU A 80 2.58 -2.43 6.84
CA LEU A 80 3.59 -3.07 6.01
C LEU A 80 4.97 -2.42 6.16
N SER A 81 5.03 -1.09 6.20
CA SER A 81 6.29 -0.36 6.45
C SER A 81 6.89 -0.74 7.81
N LYS A 82 6.07 -0.82 8.87
CA LYS A 82 6.52 -1.25 10.21
C LYS A 82 6.96 -2.72 10.28
N ILE A 83 6.44 -3.57 9.39
CA ILE A 83 6.91 -4.96 9.22
C ILE A 83 8.29 -4.98 8.55
N GLY A 84 8.65 -3.94 7.78
CA GLY A 84 9.95 -3.82 7.11
C GLY A 84 9.88 -3.75 5.59
N PHE A 85 8.72 -3.45 5.00
CA PHE A 85 8.64 -3.19 3.56
C PHE A 85 9.18 -1.80 3.23
N ASP A 86 10.02 -1.72 2.20
CA ASP A 86 10.34 -0.46 1.53
C ASP A 86 9.19 -0.12 0.56
N ILE A 87 8.50 0.99 0.81
CA ILE A 87 7.33 1.38 0.01
C ILE A 87 7.67 2.63 -0.80
N VAL A 88 7.50 2.55 -2.11
CA VAL A 88 7.69 3.68 -3.03
C VAL A 88 6.40 3.91 -3.81
N ILE A 89 5.92 5.16 -3.77
CA ILE A 89 4.69 5.57 -4.46
C ILE A 89 5.05 6.59 -5.54
N PHE A 90 4.69 6.29 -6.79
CA PHE A 90 4.87 7.17 -7.92
C PHE A 90 3.54 7.80 -8.33
N THR A 91 3.49 9.14 -8.32
CA THR A 91 2.34 9.94 -8.75
C THR A 91 2.74 10.86 -9.88
N PRO A 92 2.74 10.42 -11.15
CA PRO A 92 3.22 11.21 -12.28
C PRO A 92 2.42 12.51 -12.49
N GLY A 93 1.16 12.55 -12.05
CA GLY A 93 0.32 13.74 -12.07
C GLY A 93 0.66 14.79 -11.00
N GLY A 94 1.65 14.55 -10.15
CA GLY A 94 2.06 15.49 -9.09
C GLY A 94 0.99 15.75 -8.03
N VAL A 95 0.01 14.85 -7.90
CA VAL A 95 -1.09 15.01 -6.95
C VAL A 95 -0.67 14.44 -5.59
N ASN A 96 -0.98 15.17 -4.52
CA ASN A 96 -0.84 14.65 -3.18
C ASN A 96 -1.76 13.43 -3.01
N CYS A 97 -1.21 12.31 -2.66
CA CYS A 97 -1.96 11.06 -2.53
C CYS A 97 -2.06 10.58 -1.09
N ILE A 98 -0.97 10.60 -0.37
CA ILE A 98 -0.84 10.14 1.02
C ILE A 98 -0.59 11.33 1.99
N GLU A 99 -0.03 12.43 1.48
CA GLU A 99 0.42 13.59 2.25
C GLU A 99 -0.74 14.34 2.94
N ASN A 100 -1.97 14.13 2.46
CA ASN A 100 -3.17 14.72 3.10
C ASN A 100 -3.72 13.86 4.25
N ILE A 101 -3.19 12.65 4.43
CA ILE A 101 -3.68 11.66 5.40
C ILE A 101 -2.70 11.46 6.53
N ILE A 102 -1.40 11.43 6.21
CA ILE A 102 -0.33 11.16 7.18
C ILE A 102 0.59 12.36 7.38
N ASN A 103 1.23 12.38 8.53
CA ASN A 103 2.19 13.41 8.86
C ASN A 103 3.42 13.33 7.93
N ASN A 104 3.74 14.45 7.27
CA ASN A 104 4.85 14.54 6.30
C ASN A 104 6.24 14.22 6.89
N GLN A 105 6.37 14.14 8.20
CA GLN A 105 7.64 13.77 8.85
C GLN A 105 7.98 12.28 8.73
N ILE A 106 7.00 11.44 8.36
CA ILE A 106 7.17 9.98 8.26
C ILE A 106 7.34 9.48 6.82
N VAL A 107 7.27 10.37 5.84
CA VAL A 107 7.47 10.06 4.42
C VAL A 107 8.51 11.00 3.82
N ASP A 108 9.35 10.45 2.97
CA ASP A 108 10.28 11.24 2.17
C ASP A 108 9.62 11.57 0.82
N ILE A 109 9.39 12.87 0.56
CA ILE A 109 8.65 13.35 -0.60
C ILE A 109 9.61 14.00 -1.58
N HIS A 110 9.81 13.36 -2.71
CA HIS A 110 10.59 13.89 -3.83
C HIS A 110 9.67 14.45 -4.92
N ARG A 111 9.72 15.78 -5.13
CA ARG A 111 8.97 16.45 -6.20
C ARG A 111 9.89 16.66 -7.39
N LEU A 112 9.50 16.11 -8.53
CA LEU A 112 10.21 16.32 -9.79
C LEU A 112 9.67 17.57 -10.49
N ASP A 113 10.54 18.27 -11.25
CA ASP A 113 10.19 19.50 -11.96
C ASP A 113 9.22 19.26 -13.13
N VAL A 114 9.11 18.02 -13.58
CA VAL A 114 8.26 17.64 -14.71
C VAL A 114 7.06 16.84 -14.21
N ILE A 115 5.85 17.38 -14.48
CA ILE A 115 4.59 16.72 -14.21
C ILE A 115 4.04 16.16 -15.52
N ASN A 116 3.65 14.90 -15.55
CA ASN A 116 3.07 14.28 -16.73
C ASN A 116 1.73 13.58 -16.41
N TYR A 117 0.63 14.26 -16.69
CA TYR A 117 -0.72 13.76 -16.41
C TYR A 117 -1.13 12.55 -17.26
N ASN A 118 -0.46 12.30 -18.38
CA ASN A 118 -0.80 11.25 -19.34
C ASN A 118 0.20 10.07 -19.32
N LEU A 119 1.12 10.05 -18.38
CA LEU A 119 2.09 8.98 -18.27
C LEU A 119 1.40 7.70 -17.80
N LYS A 120 1.23 6.77 -18.73
CA LYS A 120 0.69 5.45 -18.43
C LYS A 120 1.82 4.46 -18.20
N TYR A 121 1.67 3.63 -17.18
CA TYR A 121 2.57 2.51 -16.96
C TYR A 121 2.44 1.49 -18.10
N LYS A 122 3.50 1.33 -18.89
CA LYS A 122 3.60 0.26 -19.88
C LYS A 122 4.29 -0.93 -19.23
N SER A 123 3.51 -1.93 -18.83
CA SER A 123 4.09 -3.21 -18.42
C SER A 123 4.75 -3.87 -19.64
N ASN A 124 6.05 -4.07 -19.59
CA ASN A 124 6.73 -4.98 -20.51
C ASN A 124 6.32 -6.42 -20.15
N LYS A 125 5.12 -6.81 -20.54
CA LYS A 125 4.74 -8.22 -20.52
C LYS A 125 5.58 -8.92 -21.58
N GLN A 126 6.63 -9.60 -21.19
CA GLN A 126 7.11 -10.72 -21.98
C GLN A 126 5.91 -11.66 -22.14
N THR A 127 5.48 -11.80 -23.38
CA THR A 127 4.39 -12.65 -23.82
C THR A 127 4.68 -14.09 -23.44
N MET A 128 4.21 -14.55 -22.29
CA MET A 128 3.84 -15.93 -22.12
C MET A 128 2.39 -16.05 -22.60
N ASN A 129 2.22 -16.70 -23.75
CA ASN A 129 0.93 -17.05 -24.31
C ASN A 129 0.10 -17.83 -23.30
N SER A 130 -0.95 -17.24 -22.78
CA SER A 130 -2.15 -17.93 -22.34
C SER A 130 -3.28 -16.92 -22.29
N GLY A 131 -4.30 -17.18 -23.09
CA GLY A 131 -5.47 -16.33 -23.21
C GLY A 131 -6.23 -16.26 -21.89
N ALA A 132 -6.43 -15.07 -21.41
CA ALA A 132 -7.53 -14.70 -20.52
C ALA A 132 -7.69 -13.18 -20.52
N LYS A 133 -8.81 -12.71 -21.05
CA LYS A 133 -9.29 -11.35 -20.92
C LYS A 133 -9.68 -11.11 -19.46
N SER A 134 -9.05 -10.17 -18.76
CA SER A 134 -9.74 -9.28 -17.83
C SER A 134 -8.78 -8.16 -17.43
N SER A 135 -9.19 -6.93 -17.70
CA SER A 135 -8.55 -5.71 -17.21
C SER A 135 -8.89 -5.50 -15.73
N THR A 136 -8.51 -6.44 -14.89
CA THR A 136 -8.58 -6.25 -13.45
C THR A 136 -7.49 -5.25 -13.07
N SER A 137 -7.87 -4.14 -12.45
CA SER A 137 -6.94 -3.15 -11.94
C SER A 137 -5.85 -3.85 -11.12
N TRP A 138 -4.59 -3.47 -11.27
CA TRP A 138 -3.49 -4.00 -10.43
C TRP A 138 -3.79 -3.83 -8.94
N PHE A 139 -4.56 -2.82 -8.60
CA PHE A 139 -5.06 -2.55 -7.25
C PHE A 139 -5.93 -3.71 -6.74
N GLU A 140 -6.87 -4.20 -7.57
CA GLU A 140 -7.70 -5.37 -7.25
C GLU A 140 -6.85 -6.65 -7.15
N LYS A 141 -5.72 -6.72 -7.87
CA LYS A 141 -4.79 -7.86 -7.80
C LYS A 141 -3.98 -7.91 -6.52
N ILE A 142 -3.68 -6.76 -5.91
CA ILE A 142 -2.89 -6.66 -4.68
C ILE A 142 -3.78 -6.61 -3.45
N PHE A 143 -4.89 -5.90 -3.52
CA PHE A 143 -5.75 -5.60 -2.36
C PHE A 143 -7.10 -6.32 -2.36
N GLY A 144 -7.41 -7.15 -3.39
CA GLY A 144 -8.68 -7.84 -3.54
C GLY A 144 -9.77 -6.98 -4.20
N LYS A 145 -10.94 -7.56 -4.48
CA LYS A 145 -12.10 -6.83 -5.01
C LYS A 145 -12.72 -5.98 -3.91
N TRP A 146 -12.66 -4.67 -4.07
CA TRP A 146 -13.21 -3.66 -3.16
C TRP A 146 -14.57 -3.11 -3.60
N SER A 147 -15.29 -3.81 -4.49
CA SER A 147 -16.51 -3.31 -5.12
C SER A 147 -17.79 -3.52 -4.32
N ASP A 148 -17.75 -4.15 -3.14
CA ASP A 148 -18.96 -4.60 -2.44
C ASP A 148 -19.04 -4.13 -0.96
N LEU A 149 -18.54 -2.88 -0.69
CA LEU A 149 -18.79 -2.20 0.61
C LEU A 149 -19.33 -0.81 0.39
#